data_4ea2cac0222382accb2a688588ef666e
#
_entry.id   4ea2cac0222382accb2a688588ef666e
#
_cell.length_a   1.000
_cell.length_b   1.000
_cell.length_c   1.000
_cell.angle_alpha   90.00
_cell.angle_beta   90.00
_cell.angle_gamma   90.00
#
_symmetry.space_group_name_H-M   'P 1'
#
loop_
_entity.id
_entity.type
_entity.pdbx_description
1 polymer ?
#
loop_
_entity_poly.entity_id
_entity_poly.type
_entity_poly.pdbx_seq_one_letter_code
_entity_poly.pdbx_strand_id
1 'polypeptide(L)'
;MIIKNIKSIPSPNLNYIHISFCPNNEYTNLAYVSISSILSSKSLNTFICFYLIIPSDFDKKNKNFLDSLYEEYEYFNITFITMDKRYNNSYTDHRITEQAYYRFSLGELLPNVNKCIYLDTDIIVYKDLYNFFNLNFNGRMILGYPSYGNQNRQKYGFHRINTGILLLNLFEMRRNHFEKQVMKIIKKGRKFQYHDQTLLNDYFKKYLGIFPPEYHARPWSNYTEMKIFNNIIGKPFDSDYFYFSHKYPTIRHFLGNYKPRNFNINYIEDWWFYARKSKYYNSKSTTFQSAFSF
;
A
#
# COMPACT_ATOMS: atom_id res chain seq x y z
N MET A 1 1.68 -20.47 13.48
CA MET A 1 0.69 -19.60 12.83
C MET A 1 -0.69 -20.11 13.24
N ILE A 2 -1.41 -19.40 14.13
CA ILE A 2 -2.74 -19.80 14.56
C ILE A 2 -3.71 -19.20 13.55
N ILE A 3 -4.30 -20.03 12.70
CA ILE A 3 -5.38 -19.63 11.78
C ILE A 3 -6.63 -19.49 12.64
N LYS A 4 -7.01 -18.24 12.96
CA LYS A 4 -8.26 -17.95 13.65
C LYS A 4 -9.41 -17.99 12.64
N ASN A 5 -10.44 -18.78 12.96
CA ASN A 5 -11.74 -18.84 12.28
C ASN A 5 -11.74 -19.19 10.77
N ILE A 6 -11.31 -20.40 10.44
CA ILE A 6 -11.75 -20.98 9.17
C ILE A 6 -13.08 -21.71 9.46
N LYS A 7 -14.22 -21.13 9.04
CA LYS A 7 -15.54 -21.77 9.15
C LYS A 7 -15.75 -22.90 8.14
N SER A 8 -14.85 -23.04 7.17
CA SER A 8 -14.85 -24.12 6.18
C SER A 8 -13.39 -24.54 5.88
N ILE A 9 -13.18 -25.83 5.57
CA ILE A 9 -11.88 -26.35 5.14
C ILE A 9 -11.52 -25.65 3.82
N PRO A 10 -10.33 -24.98 3.73
CA PRO A 10 -9.95 -24.34 2.49
C PRO A 10 -9.91 -25.35 1.35
N SER A 11 -10.45 -24.98 0.19
CA SER A 11 -10.25 -25.77 -1.03
C SER A 11 -8.76 -25.99 -1.28
N PRO A 12 -8.31 -27.17 -1.71
CA PRO A 12 -6.89 -27.44 -1.98
C PRO A 12 -6.26 -26.55 -3.06
N ASN A 13 -7.05 -25.73 -3.74
CA ASN A 13 -6.65 -24.85 -4.84
C ASN A 13 -6.77 -23.34 -4.50
N LEU A 14 -6.53 -22.94 -3.25
CA LEU A 14 -6.52 -21.51 -2.89
C LEU A 14 -5.30 -20.78 -3.42
N ASN A 15 -5.55 -19.60 -4.00
CA ASN A 15 -4.52 -18.64 -4.36
C ASN A 15 -4.14 -17.80 -3.14
N TYR A 16 -2.91 -17.92 -2.66
CA TYR A 16 -2.44 -17.14 -1.52
C TYR A 16 -1.83 -15.83 -1.99
N ILE A 17 -2.32 -14.71 -1.44
CA ILE A 17 -1.79 -13.36 -1.68
C ILE A 17 -1.29 -12.79 -0.36
N HIS A 18 -0.06 -12.29 -0.35
CA HIS A 18 0.57 -11.65 0.80
C HIS A 18 0.51 -10.14 0.65
N ILE A 19 -0.10 -9.46 1.62
CA ILE A 19 -0.29 -8.00 1.61
C ILE A 19 0.21 -7.42 2.93
N SER A 20 0.96 -6.32 2.88
CA SER A 20 1.42 -5.62 4.07
C SER A 20 0.95 -4.17 4.10
N PHE A 21 0.61 -3.70 5.31
CA PHE A 21 0.35 -2.32 5.68
C PHE A 21 1.24 -1.91 6.85
N CYS A 22 1.51 -0.61 6.98
CA CYS A 22 2.24 -0.06 8.12
C CYS A 22 1.40 1.04 8.82
N PRO A 23 0.26 0.69 9.46
CA PRO A 23 -0.57 1.66 10.14
C PRO A 23 0.05 2.12 11.48
N ASN A 24 -0.27 3.36 11.87
CA ASN A 24 -0.18 3.81 13.26
C ASN A 24 -1.59 3.94 13.85
N ASN A 25 -1.69 4.42 15.10
CA ASN A 25 -2.98 4.57 15.78
C ASN A 25 -3.95 5.49 15.03
N GLU A 26 -3.47 6.58 14.42
CA GLU A 26 -4.30 7.54 13.70
C GLU A 26 -4.84 7.02 12.36
N TYR A 27 -4.11 6.11 11.72
CA TYR A 27 -4.43 5.56 10.41
C TYR A 27 -5.13 4.21 10.47
N THR A 28 -5.50 3.73 11.66
CA THR A 28 -6.20 2.44 11.84
C THR A 28 -7.54 2.40 11.11
N ASN A 29 -8.31 3.49 11.14
CA ASN A 29 -9.60 3.58 10.45
C ASN A 29 -9.42 3.46 8.92
N LEU A 30 -8.40 4.09 8.36
CA LEU A 30 -8.07 3.94 6.95
C LEU A 30 -7.66 2.51 6.62
N ALA A 31 -6.81 1.89 7.45
CA ALA A 31 -6.39 0.51 7.28
C ALA A 31 -7.60 -0.45 7.28
N TYR A 32 -8.56 -0.27 8.21
CA TYR A 32 -9.79 -1.05 8.24
C TYR A 32 -10.56 -0.97 6.91
N VAL A 33 -10.80 0.25 6.43
CA VAL A 33 -11.54 0.48 5.18
C VAL A 33 -10.79 -0.11 3.97
N SER A 34 -9.48 0.07 3.91
CA SER A 34 -8.65 -0.51 2.85
C SER A 34 -8.71 -2.04 2.86
N ILE A 35 -8.59 -2.68 4.01
CA ILE A 35 -8.69 -4.13 4.17
C ILE A 35 -10.09 -4.62 3.82
N SER A 36 -11.15 -3.93 4.28
CA SER A 36 -12.55 -4.24 3.91
C SER A 36 -12.75 -4.22 2.39
N SER A 37 -12.17 -3.23 1.69
CA SER A 37 -12.29 -3.14 0.24
C SER A 37 -11.60 -4.31 -0.46
N ILE A 38 -10.44 -4.75 0.02
CA ILE A 38 -9.73 -5.93 -0.50
C ILE A 38 -10.55 -7.19 -0.28
N LEU A 39 -11.06 -7.39 0.93
CA LEU A 39 -11.84 -8.57 1.29
C LEU A 39 -13.17 -8.64 0.55
N SER A 40 -13.79 -7.49 0.26
CA SER A 40 -15.02 -7.40 -0.53
C SER A 40 -14.81 -7.67 -2.03
N SER A 41 -13.61 -7.41 -2.55
CA SER A 41 -13.30 -7.49 -3.99
C SER A 41 -12.53 -8.74 -4.40
N LYS A 42 -12.04 -9.54 -3.44
CA LYS A 42 -11.31 -10.77 -3.73
C LYS A 42 -12.19 -11.86 -4.30
N SER A 43 -11.64 -12.74 -5.11
CA SER A 43 -12.30 -13.95 -5.60
C SER A 43 -12.48 -14.98 -4.49
N LEU A 44 -13.47 -15.87 -4.64
CA LEU A 44 -13.77 -16.91 -3.65
C LEU A 44 -12.60 -17.89 -3.41
N ASN A 45 -11.78 -18.12 -4.43
CA ASN A 45 -10.59 -18.97 -4.34
C ASN A 45 -9.31 -18.21 -3.93
N THR A 46 -9.42 -16.95 -3.50
CA THR A 46 -8.29 -16.16 -3.02
C THR A 46 -8.28 -16.09 -1.49
N PHE A 47 -7.15 -16.49 -0.89
CA PHE A 47 -6.85 -16.33 0.53
C PHE A 47 -5.85 -15.20 0.74
N ILE A 48 -6.20 -14.22 1.58
CA ILE A 48 -5.33 -13.07 1.84
C ILE A 48 -4.59 -13.22 3.17
N CYS A 49 -3.26 -13.14 3.12
CA CYS A 49 -2.41 -13.06 4.30
C CYS A 49 -2.01 -11.60 4.53
N PHE A 50 -2.63 -10.93 5.50
CA PHE A 50 -2.28 -9.56 5.88
C PHE A 50 -1.17 -9.56 6.93
N TYR A 51 -0.18 -8.69 6.74
CA TYR A 51 0.90 -8.38 7.67
C TYR A 51 0.82 -6.90 8.03
N LEU A 52 0.44 -6.61 9.26
CA LEU A 52 0.33 -5.24 9.79
C LEU A 52 1.58 -4.95 10.61
N ILE A 53 2.49 -4.16 10.05
CA ILE A 53 3.71 -3.76 10.75
C ILE A 53 3.37 -2.51 11.56
N ILE A 54 3.33 -2.67 12.87
CA ILE A 54 2.81 -1.67 13.80
C ILE A 54 3.92 -1.14 14.71
N PRO A 55 3.83 0.12 15.19
CA PRO A 55 4.74 0.65 16.18
C PRO A 55 4.52 -0.02 17.56
N SER A 56 5.49 0.12 18.46
CA SER A 56 5.43 -0.50 19.80
C SER A 56 4.32 0.04 20.69
N ASP A 57 3.86 1.27 20.44
CA ASP A 57 2.77 1.97 21.14
C ASP A 57 1.39 1.80 20.47
N PHE A 58 1.27 0.83 19.55
CA PHE A 58 -0.01 0.58 18.88
C PHE A 58 -1.06 0.06 19.84
N ASP A 59 -2.19 0.76 19.95
CA ASP A 59 -3.24 0.52 20.93
C ASP A 59 -3.92 -0.85 20.78
N LYS A 60 -4.18 -1.50 21.90
CA LYS A 60 -4.94 -2.77 21.92
C LYS A 60 -6.34 -2.62 21.33
N LYS A 61 -7.02 -1.49 21.57
CA LYS A 61 -8.35 -1.20 21.00
C LYS A 61 -8.29 -1.18 19.47
N ASN A 62 -7.24 -0.63 18.88
CA ASN A 62 -7.03 -0.60 17.43
C ASN A 62 -6.79 -2.01 16.85
N LYS A 63 -6.05 -2.88 17.57
CA LYS A 63 -5.93 -4.30 17.17
C LYS A 63 -7.29 -4.99 17.19
N ASN A 64 -8.06 -4.83 18.28
CA ASN A 64 -9.39 -5.42 18.41
C ASN A 64 -10.35 -4.91 17.31
N PHE A 65 -10.24 -3.64 16.96
CA PHE A 65 -11.03 -3.05 15.87
C PHE A 65 -10.67 -3.70 14.51
N LEU A 66 -9.39 -3.89 14.21
CA LEU A 66 -8.98 -4.59 12.99
C LEU A 66 -9.34 -6.09 13.03
N ASP A 67 -9.27 -6.73 14.19
CA ASP A 67 -9.68 -8.13 14.37
C ASP A 67 -11.20 -8.33 14.17
N SER A 68 -12.03 -7.27 14.32
CA SER A 68 -13.48 -7.37 14.06
C SER A 68 -13.82 -7.69 12.59
N LEU A 69 -12.87 -7.50 11.66
CA LEU A 69 -13.02 -7.94 10.27
C LEU A 69 -13.29 -9.44 10.15
N TYR A 70 -12.86 -10.27 11.11
CA TYR A 70 -13.17 -11.70 11.15
C TYR A 70 -14.67 -12.01 11.40
N GLU A 71 -15.43 -11.03 11.85
CA GLU A 71 -16.89 -11.17 12.00
C GLU A 71 -17.65 -10.96 10.69
N GLU A 72 -17.03 -10.24 9.74
CA GLU A 72 -17.66 -9.80 8.50
C GLU A 72 -17.14 -10.58 7.26
N TYR A 73 -15.88 -11.06 7.32
CA TYR A 73 -15.20 -11.66 6.16
C TYR A 73 -14.56 -13.00 6.50
N GLU A 74 -14.33 -13.80 5.43
CA GLU A 74 -13.71 -15.12 5.49
C GLU A 74 -12.51 -15.22 4.52
N TYR A 75 -11.74 -16.30 4.64
CA TYR A 75 -10.58 -16.63 3.79
C TYR A 75 -9.48 -15.56 3.81
N PHE A 76 -9.13 -15.12 5.02
CA PHE A 76 -7.98 -14.25 5.26
C PHE A 76 -7.36 -14.50 6.63
N ASN A 77 -6.16 -13.94 6.86
CA ASN A 77 -5.53 -13.89 8.17
C ASN A 77 -4.87 -12.53 8.37
N ILE A 78 -4.87 -12.00 9.60
CA ILE A 78 -4.14 -10.82 10.01
C ILE A 78 -3.03 -11.23 10.98
N THR A 79 -1.79 -10.84 10.66
CA THR A 79 -0.64 -11.00 11.53
C THR A 79 -0.10 -9.62 11.90
N PHE A 80 -0.14 -9.27 13.20
CA PHE A 80 0.48 -8.06 13.71
C PHE A 80 1.95 -8.31 14.01
N ILE A 81 2.85 -7.50 13.45
CA ILE A 81 4.29 -7.54 13.69
C ILE A 81 4.71 -6.20 14.27
N THR A 82 5.16 -6.20 15.52
CA THR A 82 5.63 -4.97 16.16
C THR A 82 7.04 -4.63 15.64
N MET A 83 7.20 -3.42 15.11
CA MET A 83 8.49 -2.89 14.70
C MET A 83 9.31 -2.50 15.92
N ASP A 84 10.60 -2.83 15.90
CA ASP A 84 11.55 -2.29 16.86
C ASP A 84 11.92 -0.83 16.54
N LYS A 85 12.80 -0.25 17.36
CA LYS A 85 13.20 1.17 17.26
C LYS A 85 14.22 1.47 16.15
N ARG A 86 14.40 0.58 15.16
CA ARG A 86 15.46 0.74 14.14
C ARG A 86 15.31 1.97 13.25
N TYR A 87 14.09 2.50 13.10
CA TYR A 87 13.79 3.68 12.30
C TYR A 87 13.64 4.98 13.09
N ASN A 88 13.83 5.00 14.42
CA ASN A 88 13.67 6.21 15.24
C ASN A 88 14.54 7.40 14.80
N ASN A 89 15.66 7.13 14.13
CA ASN A 89 16.56 8.16 13.59
C ASN A 89 16.30 8.49 12.12
N SER A 90 15.20 8.00 11.55
CA SER A 90 14.81 8.36 10.19
C SER A 90 14.31 9.79 10.14
N TYR A 91 14.56 10.47 9.02
CA TYR A 91 14.03 11.82 8.84
C TYR A 91 12.50 11.74 8.68
N THR A 92 11.78 12.39 9.58
CA THR A 92 10.33 12.49 9.64
C THR A 92 9.90 13.95 9.75
N ASP A 93 8.64 14.26 9.46
CA ASP A 93 8.00 15.55 9.70
C ASP A 93 6.54 15.34 10.16
N HIS A 94 5.79 16.43 10.33
CA HIS A 94 4.39 16.39 10.77
C HIS A 94 3.44 15.63 9.80
N ARG A 95 3.87 15.31 8.58
CA ARG A 95 3.07 14.61 7.56
C ARG A 95 3.42 13.14 7.44
N ILE A 96 4.69 12.80 7.65
CA ILE A 96 5.23 11.46 7.41
C ILE A 96 6.03 11.02 8.63
N THR A 97 5.56 9.96 9.24
CA THR A 97 6.13 9.35 10.44
C THR A 97 7.08 8.20 10.08
N GLU A 98 7.75 7.63 11.07
CA GLU A 98 8.70 6.52 10.87
C GLU A 98 8.08 5.28 10.24
N GLN A 99 6.75 5.07 10.39
CA GLN A 99 6.03 3.96 9.79
C GLN A 99 6.17 3.90 8.26
N ALA A 100 6.42 5.04 7.61
CA ALA A 100 6.72 5.09 6.19
C ALA A 100 7.98 4.30 5.80
N TYR A 101 8.92 4.14 6.71
CA TYR A 101 10.16 3.38 6.46
C TYR A 101 10.02 1.88 6.74
N TYR A 102 8.99 1.44 7.48
CA TYR A 102 8.81 0.03 7.88
C TYR A 102 8.71 -0.92 6.68
N ARG A 103 8.19 -0.43 5.54
CA ARG A 103 8.13 -1.19 4.27
C ARG A 103 9.47 -1.72 3.80
N PHE A 104 10.57 -1.08 4.21
CA PHE A 104 11.92 -1.50 3.81
C PHE A 104 12.43 -2.72 4.58
N SER A 105 11.81 -3.05 5.71
CA SER A 105 12.13 -4.23 6.52
C SER A 105 11.34 -5.49 6.15
N LEU A 106 10.38 -5.40 5.23
CA LEU A 106 9.49 -6.52 4.93
C LEU A 106 10.24 -7.79 4.50
N GLY A 107 11.37 -7.66 3.82
CA GLY A 107 12.23 -8.78 3.48
C GLY A 107 12.70 -9.58 4.70
N GLU A 108 13.14 -8.88 5.74
CA GLU A 108 13.65 -9.50 6.97
C GLU A 108 12.53 -9.91 7.93
N LEU A 109 11.44 -9.11 8.01
CA LEU A 109 10.28 -9.40 8.87
C LEU A 109 9.48 -10.61 8.40
N LEU A 110 9.51 -10.92 7.11
CA LEU A 110 8.75 -12.00 6.47
C LEU A 110 9.69 -13.03 5.81
N PRO A 111 10.52 -13.75 6.58
CA PRO A 111 11.59 -14.59 6.01
C PRO A 111 11.07 -15.73 5.12
N ASN A 112 9.85 -16.21 5.37
CA ASN A 112 9.23 -17.32 4.63
C ASN A 112 8.31 -16.83 3.49
N VAL A 113 8.25 -15.52 3.23
CA VAL A 113 7.45 -14.92 2.15
C VAL A 113 8.39 -14.40 1.07
N ASN A 114 8.20 -14.84 -0.17
CA ASN A 114 9.07 -14.45 -1.27
C ASN A 114 8.56 -13.21 -2.04
N LYS A 115 7.25 -12.92 -1.98
CA LYS A 115 6.60 -11.82 -2.68
C LYS A 115 5.49 -11.23 -1.82
N CYS A 116 5.39 -9.89 -1.79
CA CYS A 116 4.37 -9.19 -1.02
C CYS A 116 3.91 -7.93 -1.75
N ILE A 117 2.62 -7.63 -1.70
CA ILE A 117 2.08 -6.32 -2.05
C ILE A 117 2.20 -5.44 -0.81
N TYR A 118 2.83 -4.28 -0.91
CA TYR A 118 2.77 -3.24 0.09
C TYR A 118 1.73 -2.20 -0.32
N LEU A 119 0.88 -1.79 0.62
CA LEU A 119 -0.15 -0.78 0.41
C LEU A 119 -0.13 0.26 1.53
N ASP A 120 -0.21 1.55 1.18
CA ASP A 120 -0.58 2.59 2.12
C ASP A 120 -2.04 2.42 2.55
N THR A 121 -2.42 2.96 3.70
CA THR A 121 -3.75 2.76 4.29
C THR A 121 -4.86 3.58 3.64
N ASP A 122 -4.53 4.52 2.77
CA ASP A 122 -5.46 5.41 2.09
C ASP A 122 -5.78 4.96 0.65
N ILE A 123 -6.09 3.67 0.49
CA ILE A 123 -6.44 3.07 -0.79
C ILE A 123 -7.84 2.42 -0.75
N ILE A 124 -8.45 2.26 -1.92
CA ILE A 124 -9.62 1.40 -2.14
C ILE A 124 -9.30 0.43 -3.27
N VAL A 125 -9.63 -0.84 -3.04
CA VAL A 125 -9.48 -1.92 -4.02
C VAL A 125 -10.85 -2.31 -4.55
N TYR A 126 -10.98 -2.40 -5.88
CA TYR A 126 -12.24 -2.68 -6.58
C TYR A 126 -12.29 -4.06 -7.24
N LYS A 127 -11.12 -4.69 -7.43
CA LYS A 127 -10.99 -5.98 -8.11
C LYS A 127 -10.00 -6.88 -7.38
N ASP A 128 -10.09 -8.18 -7.61
CA ASP A 128 -9.14 -9.15 -7.05
C ASP A 128 -7.69 -8.78 -7.40
N LEU A 129 -6.80 -8.90 -6.41
CA LEU A 129 -5.38 -8.54 -6.54
C LEU A 129 -4.51 -9.68 -7.09
N TYR A 130 -5.08 -10.82 -7.47
CA TYR A 130 -4.32 -11.98 -7.95
C TYR A 130 -3.44 -11.63 -9.17
N ASN A 131 -4.00 -10.92 -10.15
CA ASN A 131 -3.25 -10.52 -11.34
C ASN A 131 -2.14 -9.54 -10.99
N PHE A 132 -2.37 -8.59 -10.08
CA PHE A 132 -1.33 -7.67 -9.58
C PHE A 132 -0.23 -8.43 -8.85
N PHE A 133 -0.60 -9.33 -7.95
CA PHE A 133 0.36 -10.16 -7.20
C PHE A 133 1.23 -11.00 -8.14
N ASN A 134 0.71 -11.45 -9.29
CA ASN A 134 1.40 -12.31 -10.23
C ASN A 134 2.13 -11.57 -11.37
N LEU A 135 2.24 -10.25 -11.31
CA LEU A 135 3.07 -9.51 -12.25
C LEU A 135 4.52 -10.00 -12.23
N ASN A 136 5.14 -10.06 -13.40
CA ASN A 136 6.55 -10.39 -13.53
C ASN A 136 7.41 -9.20 -13.14
N PHE A 137 8.41 -9.42 -12.32
CA PHE A 137 9.37 -8.40 -11.92
C PHE A 137 10.37 -8.01 -13.04
N ASN A 138 10.52 -8.82 -14.08
CA ASN A 138 11.45 -8.57 -15.18
C ASN A 138 12.87 -8.21 -14.69
N GLY A 139 13.37 -8.96 -13.68
CA GLY A 139 14.67 -8.73 -13.07
C GLY A 139 14.73 -7.54 -12.11
N ARG A 140 13.61 -6.88 -11.82
CA ARG A 140 13.51 -5.82 -10.82
C ARG A 140 13.18 -6.40 -9.44
N MET A 141 13.52 -5.65 -8.41
CA MET A 141 13.26 -6.04 -7.02
C MET A 141 11.95 -5.44 -6.50
N ILE A 142 11.59 -4.24 -6.97
CA ILE A 142 10.42 -3.46 -6.55
C ILE A 142 9.72 -2.92 -7.78
N LEU A 143 8.41 -3.16 -7.90
CA LEU A 143 7.57 -2.49 -8.90
C LEU A 143 6.70 -1.44 -8.21
N GLY A 144 6.59 -0.27 -8.84
CA GLY A 144 5.75 0.85 -8.38
C GLY A 144 5.13 1.61 -9.55
N TYR A 145 4.33 2.63 -9.24
CA TYR A 145 3.74 3.52 -10.23
C TYR A 145 4.55 4.83 -10.33
N PRO A 146 4.72 5.42 -11.52
CA PRO A 146 5.46 6.66 -11.67
C PRO A 146 4.94 7.80 -10.79
N SER A 147 5.84 8.47 -10.10
CA SER A 147 5.54 9.64 -9.28
C SER A 147 5.78 10.92 -10.07
N TYR A 148 4.72 11.71 -10.23
CA TYR A 148 4.72 12.98 -10.98
C TYR A 148 4.85 14.21 -10.06
N GLY A 149 5.88 14.28 -9.20
CA GLY A 149 6.21 15.46 -8.38
C GLY A 149 6.94 16.55 -9.21
N ASN A 150 6.91 17.83 -8.80
CA ASN A 150 7.34 19.05 -9.52
C ASN A 150 8.53 18.98 -10.49
N GLN A 151 8.39 19.74 -11.53
CA GLN A 151 9.20 20.31 -12.64
C GLN A 151 10.71 20.01 -12.83
N ASN A 152 11.45 19.48 -11.88
CA ASN A 152 12.87 19.12 -12.04
C ASN A 152 13.12 17.73 -12.67
N ARG A 153 12.16 17.21 -13.41
CA ARG A 153 12.07 15.81 -13.88
C ARG A 153 12.97 15.51 -15.07
N GLN A 154 13.23 16.50 -15.92
CA GLN A 154 14.07 16.33 -17.10
C GLN A 154 15.56 16.14 -16.76
N LYS A 155 15.98 16.53 -15.56
CA LYS A 155 17.39 16.57 -15.16
C LYS A 155 18.01 15.18 -14.89
N TYR A 156 17.22 14.12 -14.66
CA TYR A 156 17.74 12.83 -14.15
C TYR A 156 17.50 11.60 -15.04
N GLY A 157 16.81 11.72 -16.18
CA GLY A 157 16.60 10.61 -17.14
C GLY A 157 16.02 9.33 -16.52
N PHE A 158 15.47 9.41 -15.30
CA PHE A 158 14.91 8.31 -14.55
C PHE A 158 13.57 8.70 -13.91
N HIS A 159 12.67 7.74 -13.93
CA HIS A 159 11.34 7.93 -13.41
C HIS A 159 11.29 7.51 -11.95
N ARG A 160 10.90 8.43 -11.09
CA ARG A 160 10.61 8.16 -9.68
C ARG A 160 9.31 7.39 -9.58
N ILE A 161 9.25 6.41 -8.68
CA ILE A 161 8.00 5.72 -8.35
C ILE A 161 7.40 6.28 -7.06
N ASN A 162 6.07 6.24 -6.96
CA ASN A 162 5.35 6.43 -5.71
C ASN A 162 5.55 5.20 -4.83
N THR A 163 5.67 5.39 -3.51
CA THR A 163 5.94 4.30 -2.56
C THR A 163 4.70 3.77 -1.86
N GLY A 164 3.51 4.32 -2.11
CA GLY A 164 2.29 3.92 -1.42
C GLY A 164 1.65 2.62 -1.93
N ILE A 165 1.99 2.19 -3.15
CA ILE A 165 1.60 0.90 -3.71
C ILE A 165 2.83 0.29 -4.35
N LEU A 166 3.28 -0.85 -3.82
CA LEU A 166 4.47 -1.54 -4.31
C LEU A 166 4.21 -3.04 -4.42
N LEU A 167 4.74 -3.66 -5.46
CA LEU A 167 4.94 -5.11 -5.48
C LEU A 167 6.41 -5.39 -5.16
N LEU A 168 6.66 -6.17 -4.12
CA LEU A 168 7.98 -6.39 -3.54
C LEU A 168 8.44 -7.84 -3.77
N ASN A 169 9.60 -8.03 -4.34
CA ASN A 169 10.31 -9.30 -4.38
C ASN A 169 11.15 -9.44 -3.10
N LEU A 170 10.56 -9.98 -2.05
CA LEU A 170 11.19 -10.08 -0.75
C LEU A 170 12.40 -11.05 -0.77
N PHE A 171 12.38 -12.06 -1.62
CA PHE A 171 13.53 -12.94 -1.83
C PHE A 171 14.74 -12.14 -2.34
N GLU A 172 14.58 -11.33 -3.38
CA GLU A 172 15.66 -10.49 -3.91
C GLU A 172 16.05 -9.37 -2.92
N MET A 173 15.11 -8.83 -2.13
CA MET A 173 15.43 -7.87 -1.07
C MET A 173 16.38 -8.48 -0.03
N ARG A 174 16.11 -9.70 0.45
CA ARG A 174 16.99 -10.43 1.36
C ARG A 174 18.36 -10.72 0.73
N ARG A 175 18.34 -11.31 -0.48
CA ARG A 175 19.55 -11.68 -1.22
C ARG A 175 20.50 -10.50 -1.44
N ASN A 176 19.94 -9.31 -1.65
CA ASN A 176 20.70 -8.07 -1.86
C ASN A 176 20.95 -7.31 -0.55
N HIS A 177 20.63 -7.85 0.62
CA HIS A 177 20.77 -7.15 1.91
C HIS A 177 20.17 -5.73 1.90
N PHE A 178 18.98 -5.61 1.30
CA PHE A 178 18.35 -4.32 1.00
C PHE A 178 18.16 -3.45 2.25
N GLU A 179 17.57 -4.01 3.32
CA GLU A 179 17.37 -3.28 4.57
C GLU A 179 18.69 -2.77 5.16
N LYS A 180 19.74 -3.61 5.15
CA LYS A 180 21.06 -3.19 5.64
C LYS A 180 21.63 -2.00 4.86
N GLN A 181 21.38 -1.95 3.54
CA GLN A 181 21.76 -0.81 2.70
C GLN A 181 20.94 0.43 3.06
N VAL A 182 19.62 0.31 3.24
CA VAL A 182 18.73 1.40 3.69
C VAL A 182 19.20 1.97 5.02
N MET A 183 19.47 1.11 6.02
CA MET A 183 19.94 1.53 7.34
C MET A 183 21.28 2.27 7.30
N LYS A 184 22.20 1.89 6.40
CA LYS A 184 23.45 2.63 6.20
C LYS A 184 23.21 4.04 5.67
N ILE A 185 22.18 4.23 4.84
CA ILE A 185 21.83 5.54 4.29
C ILE A 185 21.18 6.41 5.38
N ILE A 186 20.26 5.87 6.14
CA ILE A 186 19.56 6.55 7.25
C ILE A 186 20.56 7.02 8.31
N LYS A 187 21.51 6.16 8.70
CA LYS A 187 22.56 6.49 9.70
C LYS A 187 23.44 7.69 9.31
N LYS A 188 23.48 8.08 8.03
CA LYS A 188 24.19 9.29 7.58
C LYS A 188 23.44 10.59 7.91
N GLY A 189 22.26 10.52 8.54
CA GLY A 189 21.50 11.68 9.01
C GLY A 189 20.99 12.61 7.89
N ARG A 190 20.83 12.11 6.66
CA ARG A 190 20.38 12.93 5.54
C ARG A 190 18.88 13.24 5.65
N LYS A 191 18.52 14.49 5.36
CA LYS A 191 17.12 14.90 5.20
C LYS A 191 16.66 14.58 3.78
N PHE A 192 15.52 13.90 3.64
CA PHE A 192 14.94 13.53 2.36
C PHE A 192 13.66 14.33 2.13
N GLN A 193 13.57 15.06 1.04
CA GLN A 193 12.42 15.92 0.72
C GLN A 193 11.06 15.19 0.72
N TYR A 194 11.05 13.95 0.28
CA TYR A 194 9.88 13.05 0.27
C TYR A 194 10.20 11.76 1.02
N HIS A 195 10.92 11.85 2.13
CA HIS A 195 11.19 10.79 3.10
C HIS A 195 11.65 9.47 2.45
N ASP A 196 10.92 8.38 2.74
CA ASP A 196 11.13 7.03 2.20
C ASP A 196 11.11 7.00 0.66
N GLN A 197 10.21 7.76 0.02
CA GLN A 197 10.12 7.83 -1.45
C GLN A 197 11.38 8.42 -2.06
N THR A 198 11.98 9.47 -1.46
CA THR A 198 13.26 10.02 -1.95
C THR A 198 14.38 9.02 -1.74
N LEU A 199 14.46 8.40 -0.57
CA LEU A 199 15.48 7.40 -0.28
C LEU A 199 15.44 6.26 -1.30
N LEU A 200 14.26 5.68 -1.53
CA LEU A 200 14.10 4.58 -2.48
C LEU A 200 14.53 4.97 -3.90
N ASN A 201 14.01 6.09 -4.38
CA ASN A 201 14.23 6.52 -5.77
C ASN A 201 15.66 6.97 -6.06
N ASP A 202 16.33 7.61 -5.12
CA ASP A 202 17.66 8.14 -5.35
C ASP A 202 18.76 7.09 -5.19
N TYR A 203 18.58 6.11 -4.29
CA TYR A 203 19.63 5.13 -3.97
C TYR A 203 19.42 3.74 -4.56
N PHE A 204 18.17 3.38 -4.89
CA PHE A 204 17.83 2.02 -5.34
C PHE A 204 17.26 1.96 -6.76
N LYS A 205 17.43 3.02 -7.53
CA LYS A 205 16.97 3.20 -8.89
C LYS A 205 17.09 1.96 -9.78
N LYS A 206 18.24 1.29 -9.77
CA LYS A 206 18.51 0.10 -10.62
C LYS A 206 17.60 -1.09 -10.33
N TYR A 207 17.00 -1.12 -9.13
CA TYR A 207 16.11 -2.20 -8.69
C TYR A 207 14.63 -1.92 -8.94
N LEU A 208 14.29 -0.72 -9.42
CA LEU A 208 12.92 -0.28 -9.58
C LEU A 208 12.39 -0.61 -10.98
N GLY A 209 11.14 -1.05 -11.04
CA GLY A 209 10.35 -1.25 -12.23
C GLY A 209 8.99 -0.60 -12.10
N ILE A 210 8.18 -0.70 -13.17
CA ILE A 210 6.89 -0.05 -13.28
C ILE A 210 5.81 -1.10 -13.52
N PHE A 211 4.67 -0.96 -12.86
CA PHE A 211 3.47 -1.74 -13.12
C PHE A 211 2.41 -0.92 -13.87
N PRO A 212 1.38 -1.58 -14.48
CA PRO A 212 0.33 -0.95 -15.24
C PRO A 212 -0.54 0.06 -14.46
N PRO A 213 -1.17 1.04 -15.16
CA PRO A 213 -1.85 2.17 -14.52
C PRO A 213 -3.10 1.80 -13.71
N GLU A 214 -3.79 0.72 -14.02
CA GLU A 214 -4.98 0.26 -13.28
C GLU A 214 -4.71 -0.09 -11.81
N TYR A 215 -3.45 -0.28 -11.43
CA TYR A 215 -3.07 -0.58 -10.04
C TYR A 215 -2.70 0.67 -9.22
N HIS A 216 -2.80 1.87 -9.80
CA HIS A 216 -2.55 3.11 -9.07
C HIS A 216 -3.33 4.29 -9.67
N ALA A 217 -4.65 4.19 -9.74
CA ALA A 217 -5.45 5.33 -10.13
C ALA A 217 -5.51 6.36 -9.00
N ARG A 218 -5.51 7.63 -9.37
CA ARG A 218 -5.67 8.75 -8.43
C ARG A 218 -7.09 9.32 -8.54
N PRO A 219 -7.58 10.06 -7.53
CA PRO A 219 -8.84 10.78 -7.63
C PRO A 219 -8.89 11.82 -8.77
N TRP A 220 -7.72 12.21 -9.27
CA TRP A 220 -7.56 13.04 -10.46
C TRP A 220 -6.62 12.35 -11.43
N SER A 221 -7.05 12.15 -12.63
CA SER A 221 -6.23 11.69 -13.74
C SER A 221 -6.47 12.58 -14.94
N ASN A 222 -5.42 12.93 -15.65
CA ASN A 222 -5.51 13.77 -16.80
C ASN A 222 -4.60 13.29 -17.95
N TYR A 223 -4.83 13.86 -19.13
CA TYR A 223 -4.06 13.55 -20.34
C TYR A 223 -2.55 13.78 -20.19
N THR A 224 -2.14 14.73 -19.36
CA THR A 224 -0.74 14.99 -19.06
C THR A 224 -0.07 13.80 -18.35
N GLU A 225 -0.79 13.15 -17.42
CA GLU A 225 -0.31 11.93 -16.76
C GLU A 225 -0.09 10.79 -17.75
N MET A 226 -1.01 10.61 -18.70
CA MET A 226 -0.88 9.61 -19.75
C MET A 226 0.38 9.84 -20.60
N LYS A 227 0.61 11.06 -21.07
CA LYS A 227 1.83 11.41 -21.84
C LYS A 227 3.10 11.09 -21.07
N ILE A 228 3.14 11.46 -19.79
CA ILE A 228 4.30 11.19 -18.94
C ILE A 228 4.49 9.68 -18.76
N PHE A 229 3.41 8.95 -18.49
CA PHE A 229 3.46 7.49 -18.33
C PHE A 229 3.99 6.82 -19.61
N ASN A 230 3.47 7.17 -20.78
CA ASN A 230 3.89 6.64 -22.05
C ASN A 230 5.37 6.93 -22.37
N ASN A 231 5.84 8.13 -22.06
CA ASN A 231 7.28 8.47 -22.21
C ASN A 231 8.17 7.63 -21.31
N ILE A 232 7.67 7.25 -20.13
CA ILE A 232 8.40 6.46 -19.14
C ILE A 232 8.60 5.02 -19.60
N ILE A 233 7.55 4.40 -20.09
CA ILE A 233 7.58 2.98 -20.46
C ILE A 233 8.12 2.74 -21.88
N GLY A 234 8.34 3.83 -22.65
CA GLY A 234 8.83 3.73 -24.03
C GLY A 234 7.84 3.08 -25.00
N LYS A 235 6.59 2.93 -24.61
CA LYS A 235 5.49 2.41 -25.44
C LYS A 235 4.27 3.30 -25.26
N PRO A 236 3.60 3.73 -26.34
CA PRO A 236 2.30 4.39 -26.18
C PRO A 236 1.28 3.35 -25.70
N PHE A 237 0.75 3.53 -24.48
CA PHE A 237 -0.55 2.97 -24.17
C PHE A 237 -1.59 3.72 -24.98
N ASP A 238 -2.58 2.97 -25.45
CA ASP A 238 -3.78 3.54 -26.03
C ASP A 238 -4.43 4.51 -25.02
N SER A 239 -4.88 5.66 -25.53
CA SER A 239 -5.56 6.68 -24.73
C SER A 239 -6.78 6.13 -23.99
N ASP A 240 -7.52 5.24 -24.66
CA ASP A 240 -8.71 4.61 -24.09
C ASP A 240 -8.35 3.65 -22.95
N TYR A 241 -7.31 2.83 -23.14
CA TYR A 241 -6.81 1.98 -22.06
C TYR A 241 -6.38 2.79 -20.83
N PHE A 242 -5.64 3.88 -21.01
CA PHE A 242 -5.23 4.73 -19.89
C PHE A 242 -6.44 5.38 -19.21
N TYR A 243 -7.40 5.90 -19.98
CA TYR A 243 -8.64 6.46 -19.47
C TYR A 243 -9.45 5.44 -18.67
N PHE A 244 -9.69 4.25 -19.25
CA PHE A 244 -10.46 3.19 -18.59
C PHE A 244 -9.76 2.63 -17.35
N SER A 245 -8.43 2.52 -17.36
CA SER A 245 -7.66 2.07 -16.20
C SER A 245 -7.79 3.01 -15.00
N HIS A 246 -8.02 4.31 -15.23
CA HIS A 246 -8.26 5.29 -14.17
C HIS A 246 -9.72 5.43 -13.78
N LYS A 247 -10.63 5.23 -14.73
CA LYS A 247 -12.08 5.27 -14.48
C LYS A 247 -12.56 4.03 -13.73
N TYR A 248 -12.02 2.86 -14.09
CA TYR A 248 -12.37 1.54 -13.53
C TYR A 248 -11.13 0.81 -13.02
N PRO A 249 -10.39 1.37 -12.06
CA PRO A 249 -9.11 0.83 -11.62
C PRO A 249 -9.27 -0.48 -10.86
N THR A 250 -8.15 -1.16 -10.65
CA THR A 250 -8.05 -2.20 -9.62
C THR A 250 -7.81 -1.57 -8.25
N ILE A 251 -6.94 -0.54 -8.18
CA ILE A 251 -6.63 0.17 -6.94
C ILE A 251 -6.72 1.68 -7.18
N ARG A 252 -7.43 2.40 -6.28
CA ARG A 252 -7.41 3.86 -6.18
C ARG A 252 -6.67 4.29 -4.94
N HIS A 253 -5.76 5.26 -5.08
CA HIS A 253 -4.92 5.78 -4.02
C HIS A 253 -5.26 7.25 -3.73
N PHE A 254 -5.78 7.53 -2.53
CA PHE A 254 -6.20 8.86 -2.06
C PHE A 254 -5.02 9.62 -1.43
N LEU A 255 -4.01 9.93 -2.22
CA LEU A 255 -2.73 10.48 -1.74
C LEU A 255 -2.69 12.02 -1.62
N GLY A 256 -1.78 12.53 -0.83
CA GLY A 256 -1.52 13.96 -0.67
C GLY A 256 -2.69 14.71 -0.03
N ASN A 257 -3.17 15.79 -0.67
CA ASN A 257 -4.31 16.58 -0.21
C ASN A 257 -5.67 15.91 -0.46
N TYR A 258 -5.68 14.78 -1.16
CA TYR A 258 -6.88 14.01 -1.51
C TYR A 258 -7.11 12.83 -0.56
N LYS A 259 -6.79 13.02 0.72
CA LYS A 259 -7.07 12.03 1.76
C LYS A 259 -8.58 11.94 2.03
N PRO A 260 -9.11 10.78 2.46
CA PRO A 260 -10.51 10.60 2.81
C PRO A 260 -11.07 11.55 3.87
N ARG A 261 -10.20 12.23 4.61
CA ARG A 261 -10.58 13.32 5.54
C ARG A 261 -11.03 14.62 4.84
N ASN A 262 -10.82 14.75 3.53
CA ASN A 262 -11.30 15.88 2.73
C ASN A 262 -12.52 15.43 1.93
N PHE A 263 -13.71 15.89 2.32
CA PHE A 263 -14.99 15.48 1.73
C PHE A 263 -15.24 15.96 0.30
N ASN A 264 -14.47 16.95 -0.18
CA ASN A 264 -14.65 17.53 -1.51
C ASN A 264 -13.70 16.93 -2.55
N ILE A 265 -13.54 15.60 -2.54
CA ILE A 265 -12.69 14.92 -3.51
C ILE A 265 -13.50 13.90 -4.31
N ASN A 266 -13.10 13.70 -5.57
CA ASN A 266 -13.70 12.68 -6.42
C ASN A 266 -13.54 11.28 -5.79
N TYR A 267 -14.57 10.46 -5.94
CA TYR A 267 -14.61 9.08 -5.46
C TYR A 267 -14.56 8.91 -3.93
N ILE A 268 -14.79 9.96 -3.15
CA ILE A 268 -14.81 9.86 -1.68
C ILE A 268 -15.91 8.92 -1.18
N GLU A 269 -17.04 8.85 -1.91
CA GLU A 269 -18.15 7.95 -1.57
C GLU A 269 -17.75 6.47 -1.63
N ASP A 270 -16.76 6.10 -2.43
CA ASP A 270 -16.23 4.73 -2.46
C ASP A 270 -15.61 4.37 -1.11
N TRP A 271 -14.89 5.32 -0.48
CA TRP A 271 -14.34 5.15 0.85
C TRP A 271 -15.46 5.01 1.90
N TRP A 272 -16.46 5.91 1.86
CA TRP A 272 -17.59 5.90 2.78
C TRP A 272 -18.47 4.66 2.62
N PHE A 273 -18.57 4.11 1.41
CA PHE A 273 -19.28 2.85 1.17
C PHE A 273 -18.72 1.70 2.03
N TYR A 274 -17.39 1.54 2.06
CA TYR A 274 -16.77 0.51 2.89
C TYR A 274 -16.77 0.87 4.38
N ALA A 275 -16.60 2.13 4.73
CA ALA A 275 -16.68 2.59 6.11
C ALA A 275 -18.03 2.27 6.76
N ARG A 276 -19.14 2.50 6.03
CA ARG A 276 -20.51 2.26 6.50
C ARG A 276 -20.84 0.78 6.72
N LYS A 277 -20.07 -0.14 6.17
CA LYS A 277 -20.25 -1.59 6.41
C LYS A 277 -19.82 -2.02 7.80
N SER A 278 -18.91 -1.27 8.44
CA SER A 278 -18.42 -1.59 9.77
C SER A 278 -19.50 -1.39 10.84
N LYS A 279 -19.63 -2.36 11.74
CA LYS A 279 -20.48 -2.24 12.95
C LYS A 279 -20.04 -1.10 13.88
N TYR A 280 -18.81 -0.62 13.76
CA TYR A 280 -18.28 0.51 14.52
C TYR A 280 -18.50 1.85 13.85
N TYR A 281 -19.12 1.87 12.65
CA TYR A 281 -19.39 3.10 11.93
C TYR A 281 -20.37 3.99 12.69
N ASN A 282 -19.95 5.22 12.94
CA ASN A 282 -20.81 6.24 13.55
C ASN A 282 -21.60 7.00 12.46
N SER A 283 -22.89 6.72 12.33
CA SER A 283 -23.79 7.34 11.35
C SER A 283 -23.94 8.85 11.51
N LYS A 284 -23.61 9.41 12.71
CA LYS A 284 -23.61 10.85 12.97
C LYS A 284 -22.26 11.52 12.64
N SER A 285 -21.30 10.74 12.16
CA SER A 285 -19.98 11.24 11.85
C SER A 285 -19.99 12.16 10.65
N THR A 286 -19.37 13.31 10.82
CA THR A 286 -19.10 14.28 9.74
C THR A 286 -17.62 14.42 9.43
N THR A 287 -16.76 13.69 10.16
CA THR A 287 -15.32 13.75 10.01
C THR A 287 -14.71 12.34 9.95
N PHE A 288 -13.58 12.22 9.28
CA PHE A 288 -12.79 11.02 9.22
C PHE A 288 -12.42 10.46 10.62
N GLN A 289 -12.02 11.33 11.56
CA GLN A 289 -11.61 10.92 12.91
C GLN A 289 -12.80 10.39 13.72
N SER A 290 -14.01 10.89 13.48
CA SER A 290 -15.22 10.47 14.20
C SER A 290 -16.00 9.37 13.47
N ALA A 291 -15.50 8.88 12.33
CA ALA A 291 -16.22 7.89 11.51
C ALA A 291 -16.46 6.55 12.23
N PHE A 292 -15.64 6.24 13.22
CA PHE A 292 -15.76 4.99 13.99
C PHE A 292 -15.74 5.28 15.49
N SER A 293 -16.63 4.61 16.21
CA SER A 293 -16.69 4.62 17.68
C SER A 293 -16.34 3.24 18.23
N PHE A 294 -15.19 3.12 18.88
CA PHE A 294 -14.67 1.88 19.47
C PHE A 294 -13.76 2.17 20.68
#